data_7849768e300f022dbe4f0ea7cdca28a7
#
_entry.id   7849768e300f022dbe4f0ea7cdca28a7
#
_cell.length_a   1.000
_cell.length_b   1.000
_cell.length_c   1.000
_cell.angle_alpha   90.00
_cell.angle_beta   90.00
_cell.angle_gamma   90.00
#
_symmetry.space_group_name_H-M   'P 1'
#
loop_
_entity.id
_entity.type
_entity.pdbx_description
1 polymer ?
#
loop_
_entity_poly.entity_id
_entity_poly.type
_entity_poly.pdbx_seq_one_letter_code
_entity_poly.pdbx_strand_id
1 'polypeptide(L)'
;MIATKMSRLAMLIGLSLILGCSSAGSGGAPGVGGTTAGSGGAGSGGRQGTGGSSGAGGIQVSGGTSNSGGIVSGGSSGSGGRTSSGGATGSGGSTSTGSFVNPAPGSKFFIGANFWNEGWEPASDFFASNVNWATTTNPWNPTLLSDLAPYAHVLRFMDWNRTNDQVAGSWATRAQPNVAPGDRGVAYEWQIDLCNRAHVDYWINVPTLADDDHVTKLAQLIQQKLDPSLRIYIEYSNEVWNGGFPQATYADNQGVAANMPGMNQSYKGWAWYVFRAVQIFQGFEGVFGKNSPRLVKVLSGQAGYTGDATNPAPVCAWHLQSLADKTVNPQGETINAYAIAPYFGGTTTSALSADIPTEATYVQNHAACLKGTGIPLISYEGGQDSYAAPSCSAVATDPAMTNLYVTFLNSMMAAGMSGPFNQYTHVGSCWGLKMATGDSNANSPKYQGVLNWLAAHP
;
A
#
# COMPACT_ATOMS: atom_id res chain seq x y z
N MET A 1 -20.71 -9.00 16.98
CA MET A 1 -19.27 -9.14 17.13
C MET A 1 -18.50 -8.62 15.90
N ILE A 2 -18.94 -8.89 14.67
CA ILE A 2 -18.33 -8.40 13.40
C ILE A 2 -18.42 -6.87 13.26
N ALA A 3 -19.58 -6.28 13.54
CA ALA A 3 -19.77 -4.82 13.51
C ALA A 3 -18.89 -4.06 14.52
N THR A 4 -18.51 -4.70 15.62
CA THR A 4 -17.68 -4.09 16.66
C THR A 4 -16.21 -4.06 16.29
N LYS A 5 -15.71 -5.05 15.51
CA LYS A 5 -14.32 -5.03 14.98
C LYS A 5 -14.17 -4.01 13.85
N MET A 6 -15.18 -3.86 12.98
CA MET A 6 -15.19 -2.83 11.91
C MET A 6 -15.09 -1.40 12.47
N SER A 7 -15.84 -1.12 13.56
CA SER A 7 -15.81 0.19 14.21
C SER A 7 -14.45 0.50 14.86
N ARG A 8 -13.70 -0.51 15.28
CA ARG A 8 -12.43 -0.31 16.00
C ARG A 8 -11.28 0.02 15.06
N LEU A 9 -11.14 -0.64 13.93
CA LEU A 9 -10.06 -0.35 12.99
C LEU A 9 -10.28 1.00 12.29
N ALA A 10 -11.53 1.33 11.89
CA ALA A 10 -11.85 2.64 11.32
C ALA A 10 -11.70 3.80 12.32
N MET A 11 -12.00 3.56 13.63
CA MET A 11 -11.87 4.58 14.67
C MET A 11 -10.41 4.86 15.03
N LEU A 12 -9.52 3.89 14.84
CA LEU A 12 -8.12 3.94 15.26
C LEU A 12 -7.23 4.79 14.36
N ILE A 13 -7.50 4.81 13.07
CA ILE A 13 -6.73 5.62 12.09
C ILE A 13 -7.28 7.04 12.00
N GLY A 14 -8.57 7.26 12.31
CA GLY A 14 -9.17 8.60 12.36
C GLY A 14 -8.79 9.43 13.60
N LEU A 15 -8.39 8.79 14.72
CA LEU A 15 -8.09 9.51 15.96
C LEU A 15 -6.67 10.05 16.04
N SER A 16 -5.73 9.47 15.29
CA SER A 16 -4.34 9.99 15.21
C SER A 16 -4.23 11.35 14.50
N LEU A 17 -5.26 11.78 13.78
CA LEU A 17 -5.31 13.07 13.08
C LEU A 17 -5.79 14.26 13.93
N ILE A 18 -6.26 14.05 15.18
CA ILE A 18 -6.85 15.14 16.00
C ILE A 18 -5.96 15.56 17.18
N LEU A 19 -4.87 14.85 17.49
CA LEU A 19 -4.04 15.13 18.68
C LEU A 19 -2.72 15.87 18.38
N GLY A 20 -2.56 16.42 17.22
CA GLY A 20 -1.35 17.13 16.77
C GLY A 20 -1.43 18.66 16.75
N CYS A 21 -2.11 19.34 17.71
CA CYS A 21 -1.96 20.79 17.92
C CYS A 21 -2.36 21.19 19.33
N SER A 22 -1.44 21.26 20.26
CA SER A 22 -1.27 22.35 21.23
C SER A 22 -0.21 22.01 22.29
N SER A 23 0.93 22.61 22.16
CA SER A 23 1.88 22.82 23.25
C SER A 23 2.00 24.32 23.49
N ALA A 24 1.70 24.76 24.68
CA ALA A 24 2.47 25.65 25.50
C ALA A 24 1.59 26.49 26.46
N GLY A 25 1.95 26.53 27.72
CA GLY A 25 1.56 27.63 28.61
C GLY A 25 1.14 27.20 30.02
N SER A 26 2.12 27.17 30.87
CA SER A 26 2.19 27.14 32.34
C SER A 26 1.08 27.79 33.17
N GLY A 27 0.72 27.13 34.29
CA GLY A 27 0.64 27.81 35.60
C GLY A 27 -0.76 28.01 36.20
N GLY A 28 -0.99 27.46 37.39
CA GLY A 28 -1.84 28.04 38.40
C GLY A 28 -3.11 27.29 38.81
N ALA A 29 -3.09 26.62 39.94
CA ALA A 29 -4.25 26.18 40.73
C ALA A 29 -4.52 27.22 41.87
N PRO A 30 -5.56 27.05 42.77
CA PRO A 30 -6.92 26.53 42.61
C PRO A 30 -7.99 27.51 43.18
N GLY A 31 -9.29 27.26 42.93
CA GLY A 31 -10.35 28.03 43.59
C GLY A 31 -11.73 27.37 43.49
N VAL A 32 -12.30 27.15 44.62
CA VAL A 32 -13.52 26.45 45.00
C VAL A 32 -14.77 27.25 44.66
N GLY A 33 -15.91 26.57 44.31
CA GLY A 33 -17.25 26.92 44.76
C GLY A 33 -18.31 27.27 43.74
N GLY A 34 -19.45 26.62 43.82
CA GLY A 34 -20.75 27.29 43.75
C GLY A 34 -21.68 26.98 42.59
N THR A 35 -22.57 26.05 42.83
CA THR A 35 -23.99 25.85 42.38
C THR A 35 -24.70 27.05 41.76
N THR A 36 -25.50 26.92 40.72
CA THR A 36 -26.99 26.88 40.68
C THR A 36 -27.56 27.04 39.27
N ALA A 37 -28.75 26.46 39.12
CA ALA A 37 -29.59 26.36 37.94
C ALA A 37 -30.15 27.65 37.39
N GLY A 38 -30.62 27.61 36.13
CA GLY A 38 -31.51 28.68 35.59
C GLY A 38 -31.89 28.44 34.14
N SER A 39 -33.11 28.14 33.97
CA SER A 39 -33.96 27.91 32.81
C SER A 39 -34.09 29.12 31.85
N GLY A 40 -34.39 28.83 30.57
CA GLY A 40 -35.44 29.54 29.84
C GLY A 40 -35.05 30.40 28.66
N GLY A 41 -35.73 30.20 27.54
CA GLY A 41 -36.20 31.29 26.72
C GLY A 41 -35.84 31.23 25.22
N ALA A 42 -36.86 30.95 24.44
CA ALA A 42 -36.94 31.05 22.98
C ALA A 42 -36.88 32.52 22.48
N GLY A 43 -36.49 32.68 21.21
CA GLY A 43 -36.67 33.98 20.54
C GLY A 43 -36.21 33.97 19.07
N SER A 44 -37.17 33.94 18.19
CA SER A 44 -37.23 34.01 16.75
C SER A 44 -36.80 35.38 16.14
N GLY A 45 -36.45 35.37 14.84
CA GLY A 45 -36.44 36.50 13.93
C GLY A 45 -35.13 36.61 13.15
N GLY A 46 -34.98 36.42 11.89
CA GLY A 46 -35.69 36.87 10.73
C GLY A 46 -35.17 38.19 10.20
N ARG A 47 -34.37 38.16 9.10
CA ARG A 47 -34.62 39.04 7.94
C ARG A 47 -33.54 38.89 6.84
N GLN A 48 -34.05 38.93 5.64
CA GLN A 48 -33.44 39.05 4.33
C GLN A 48 -32.60 40.32 4.13
N GLY A 49 -31.63 40.25 3.21
CA GLY A 49 -30.98 41.38 2.59
C GLY A 49 -30.40 41.02 1.23
N THR A 50 -31.08 41.42 0.20
CA THR A 50 -30.82 41.33 -1.25
C THR A 50 -29.78 42.35 -1.73
N GLY A 51 -29.12 42.04 -2.86
CA GLY A 51 -28.39 42.96 -3.73
C GLY A 51 -27.07 42.36 -4.16
N GLY A 52 -26.72 42.11 -5.35
CA GLY A 52 -27.07 42.65 -6.66
C GLY A 52 -25.80 43.04 -7.38
N SER A 53 -25.62 42.43 -8.52
CA SER A 53 -25.21 42.94 -9.82
C SER A 53 -23.72 42.87 -10.23
N SER A 54 -23.43 42.01 -11.19
CA SER A 54 -22.98 42.22 -12.58
C SER A 54 -21.61 42.92 -12.83
N GLY A 55 -20.81 42.23 -13.66
CA GLY A 55 -19.64 42.78 -14.36
C GLY A 55 -19.08 41.76 -15.35
N ALA A 56 -19.66 41.69 -16.54
CA ALA A 56 -19.13 41.01 -17.69
C ALA A 56 -18.01 41.80 -18.34
N GLY A 57 -16.95 41.14 -18.79
CA GLY A 57 -15.91 41.73 -19.61
C GLY A 57 -15.23 40.64 -20.45
N GLY A 58 -15.82 40.34 -21.61
CA GLY A 58 -15.18 39.53 -22.63
C GLY A 58 -14.25 40.42 -23.46
N ILE A 59 -13.17 39.88 -23.95
CA ILE A 59 -12.44 40.39 -25.10
C ILE A 59 -12.15 39.21 -26.06
N GLN A 60 -12.51 39.49 -27.31
CA GLN A 60 -12.51 38.61 -28.47
C GLN A 60 -11.12 38.37 -29.07
N VAL A 61 -11.09 37.30 -29.79
CA VAL A 61 -10.15 36.76 -30.76
C VAL A 61 -9.93 37.71 -31.97
N SER A 62 -8.72 37.71 -32.51
CA SER A 62 -8.42 37.83 -33.94
C SER A 62 -7.08 37.13 -34.20
N GLY A 63 -6.90 36.18 -35.04
CA GLY A 63 -7.30 36.00 -36.46
C GLY A 63 -6.16 36.46 -37.35
N GLY A 64 -5.47 35.51 -38.04
CA GLY A 64 -4.52 35.85 -39.11
C GLY A 64 -3.60 34.63 -39.44
N THR A 65 -3.99 33.80 -40.26
CA THR A 65 -3.76 33.39 -41.69
C THR A 65 -2.31 33.22 -42.12
N SER A 66 -2.02 31.97 -42.43
CA SER A 66 -1.31 31.36 -43.57
C SER A 66 -0.20 32.13 -44.32
N ASN A 67 0.92 31.47 -44.55
CA ASN A 67 1.33 31.23 -45.94
C ASN A 67 2.38 30.10 -46.10
N SER A 68 2.18 29.42 -47.17
CA SER A 68 2.85 28.30 -47.80
C SER A 68 4.15 28.69 -48.57
N GLY A 69 4.99 27.68 -48.81
CA GLY A 69 6.00 27.65 -49.86
C GLY A 69 7.39 27.31 -49.31
N GLY A 70 8.14 26.39 -49.80
CA GLY A 70 8.30 25.82 -51.10
C GLY A 70 9.44 24.82 -51.07
N ILE A 71 9.35 23.85 -51.90
CA ILE A 71 10.28 22.75 -52.17
C ILE A 71 11.52 23.30 -52.91
N VAL A 72 12.71 22.83 -52.58
CA VAL A 72 13.79 22.67 -53.55
C VAL A 72 14.65 21.44 -53.22
N SER A 73 14.65 20.53 -54.17
CA SER A 73 15.55 19.39 -54.33
C SER A 73 16.93 19.79 -54.82
N GLY A 74 17.97 19.08 -54.36
CA GLY A 74 19.30 19.19 -54.94
C GLY A 74 20.20 18.08 -54.42
N GLY A 75 20.41 17.07 -55.27
CA GLY A 75 21.36 16.00 -55.02
C GLY A 75 22.77 16.38 -55.46
N SER A 76 23.77 15.72 -54.91
CA SER A 76 24.87 15.17 -55.73
C SER A 76 25.88 14.39 -54.89
N SER A 77 26.18 13.25 -55.37
CA SER A 77 27.21 12.26 -55.13
C SER A 77 28.65 12.76 -54.76
N GLY A 78 29.29 12.00 -53.87
CA GLY A 78 30.74 12.06 -53.60
C GLY A 78 31.21 10.78 -52.93
N SER A 79 31.78 9.89 -53.72
CA SER A 79 32.43 8.65 -53.30
C SER A 79 33.79 8.91 -52.65
N GLY A 80 34.11 8.21 -51.56
CA GLY A 80 35.42 8.17 -50.96
C GLY A 80 35.53 7.05 -49.93
N GLY A 81 35.99 5.90 -50.40
CA GLY A 81 36.24 4.75 -49.51
C GLY A 81 37.48 4.93 -48.67
N ARG A 82 37.42 4.44 -47.44
CA ARG A 82 38.55 3.87 -46.69
C ARG A 82 38.03 2.75 -45.79
N THR A 83 38.58 1.60 -46.03
CA THR A 83 38.52 0.40 -45.22
C THR A 83 39.24 0.61 -43.88
N SER A 84 38.55 0.30 -42.77
CA SER A 84 39.21 -0.20 -41.58
C SER A 84 38.28 -1.21 -40.89
N SER A 85 38.78 -2.41 -40.86
CA SER A 85 38.27 -3.56 -40.18
C SER A 85 38.28 -3.33 -38.65
N GLY A 86 37.13 -3.50 -38.03
CA GLY A 86 36.95 -3.52 -36.58
C GLY A 86 35.58 -4.07 -36.28
N GLY A 87 35.46 -5.39 -36.34
CA GLY A 87 34.23 -6.07 -35.98
C GLY A 87 34.01 -5.96 -34.46
N ALA A 88 33.08 -5.13 -34.08
CA ALA A 88 32.40 -5.29 -32.81
C ALA A 88 31.04 -5.93 -33.13
N THR A 89 30.95 -7.23 -32.94
CA THR A 89 29.70 -7.95 -32.90
C THR A 89 28.90 -7.37 -31.72
N GLY A 90 27.93 -6.51 -32.04
CA GLY A 90 26.88 -6.16 -31.12
C GLY A 90 26.12 -7.45 -30.81
N SER A 91 26.47 -8.05 -29.70
CA SER A 91 25.65 -9.12 -29.12
C SER A 91 24.28 -8.55 -28.85
N GLY A 92 23.30 -9.06 -29.56
CA GLY A 92 21.89 -8.84 -29.28
C GLY A 92 21.63 -9.06 -27.81
N GLY A 93 20.91 -8.12 -27.19
CA GLY A 93 20.53 -8.22 -25.81
C GLY A 93 19.87 -9.56 -25.54
N SER A 94 20.63 -10.44 -24.95
CA SER A 94 20.07 -11.58 -24.23
C SER A 94 19.25 -10.96 -23.12
N THR A 95 17.94 -11.05 -23.22
CA THR A 95 17.05 -10.91 -22.05
C THR A 95 17.43 -12.03 -21.11
N SER A 96 18.41 -11.76 -20.22
CA SER A 96 18.68 -12.64 -19.11
C SER A 96 17.37 -12.66 -18.30
N THR A 97 16.65 -13.78 -18.39
CA THR A 97 15.64 -14.10 -17.41
C THR A 97 16.39 -14.23 -16.09
N GLY A 98 16.42 -13.11 -15.32
CA GLY A 98 17.03 -13.10 -14.00
C GLY A 98 16.46 -14.24 -13.17
N SER A 99 17.35 -14.98 -12.52
CA SER A 99 16.93 -16.04 -11.60
C SER A 99 16.37 -15.37 -10.36
N PHE A 100 15.04 -15.50 -10.13
CA PHE A 100 14.43 -15.05 -8.89
C PHE A 100 14.95 -15.88 -7.72
N VAL A 101 15.50 -15.21 -6.71
CA VAL A 101 15.99 -15.87 -5.48
C VAL A 101 14.90 -15.92 -4.40
N ASN A 102 13.96 -14.96 -4.42
CA ASN A 102 12.83 -14.95 -3.50
C ASN A 102 11.75 -15.96 -3.95
N PRO A 103 11.01 -16.60 -3.01
CA PRO A 103 9.94 -17.51 -3.37
C PRO A 103 8.87 -16.80 -4.22
N ALA A 104 8.32 -17.46 -5.22
CA ALA A 104 7.20 -16.94 -5.99
C ALA A 104 5.91 -16.95 -5.16
N PRO A 105 4.96 -16.01 -5.38
CA PRO A 105 3.66 -16.07 -4.72
C PRO A 105 2.99 -17.42 -5.01
N GLY A 106 2.44 -18.03 -3.97
CA GLY A 106 1.80 -19.35 -4.07
C GLY A 106 2.74 -20.56 -4.08
N SER A 107 4.06 -20.37 -4.18
CA SER A 107 5.00 -21.50 -4.19
C SER A 107 5.20 -22.16 -2.82
N LYS A 108 5.24 -21.37 -1.78
CA LYS A 108 5.26 -21.77 -0.35
C LYS A 108 4.80 -20.59 0.52
N PHE A 109 4.61 -20.83 1.81
CA PHE A 109 4.44 -19.74 2.78
C PHE A 109 5.79 -19.11 3.09
N PHE A 110 5.90 -17.80 3.06
CA PHE A 110 7.10 -17.02 3.39
C PHE A 110 6.72 -15.63 3.88
N ILE A 111 7.65 -14.94 4.55
CA ILE A 111 7.37 -13.70 5.25
C ILE A 111 7.88 -12.50 4.46
N GLY A 112 7.09 -11.44 4.45
CA GLY A 112 7.46 -10.11 4.04
C GLY A 112 7.25 -9.11 5.17
N ALA A 113 7.51 -7.84 4.92
CA ALA A 113 7.26 -6.76 5.85
C ALA A 113 6.52 -5.61 5.19
N ASN A 114 5.60 -5.02 5.94
CA ASN A 114 5.00 -3.74 5.61
C ASN A 114 5.67 -2.65 6.44
N PHE A 115 5.93 -1.48 5.87
CA PHE A 115 6.51 -0.35 6.58
C PHE A 115 5.46 0.70 6.88
N TRP A 116 5.48 1.14 8.12
CA TRP A 116 4.64 2.19 8.64
C TRP A 116 5.46 3.19 9.44
N ASN A 117 5.11 4.46 9.38
CA ASN A 117 5.72 5.51 10.17
C ASN A 117 4.67 6.56 10.54
N GLU A 118 4.38 6.73 11.80
CA GLU A 118 3.41 7.67 12.33
C GLU A 118 3.72 9.13 12.03
N GLY A 119 4.99 9.50 11.97
CA GLY A 119 5.39 10.91 11.99
C GLY A 119 5.78 11.50 10.65
N TRP A 120 6.00 10.70 9.61
CA TRP A 120 6.56 11.14 8.32
C TRP A 120 7.88 11.91 8.45
N GLU A 121 8.43 11.91 9.64
CA GLU A 121 9.79 12.35 9.88
C GLU A 121 10.74 11.18 9.60
N PRO A 122 12.02 11.45 9.21
CA PRO A 122 13.01 10.40 9.03
C PRO A 122 13.20 9.68 10.37
N ALA A 123 12.41 8.65 10.60
CA ALA A 123 12.51 7.88 11.83
C ALA A 123 13.88 7.22 11.90
N SER A 124 14.55 7.31 13.03
CA SER A 124 15.83 6.66 13.32
C SER A 124 15.80 5.15 13.09
N ASP A 125 14.61 4.58 13.07
CA ASP A 125 14.41 3.16 12.77
C ASP A 125 14.70 2.81 11.30
N PHE A 126 14.42 3.73 10.37
CA PHE A 126 14.60 3.48 8.95
C PHE A 126 15.82 4.21 8.39
N PHE A 127 16.11 5.39 8.89
CA PHE A 127 17.12 6.28 8.32
C PHE A 127 18.23 6.58 9.31
N ALA A 128 19.44 6.75 8.79
CA ALA A 128 20.58 7.21 9.59
C ALA A 128 20.35 8.63 10.14
N SER A 129 21.00 8.96 11.23
CA SER A 129 20.99 10.31 11.77
C SER A 129 21.66 11.30 10.80
N ASN A 130 21.14 12.51 10.71
CA ASN A 130 21.77 13.62 9.96
C ASN A 130 22.00 13.35 8.47
N VAL A 131 21.07 12.67 7.78
CA VAL A 131 21.15 12.41 6.33
C VAL A 131 21.14 13.73 5.56
N ASN A 132 22.15 13.95 4.73
CA ASN A 132 22.12 15.01 3.74
C ASN A 132 21.41 14.49 2.48
N TRP A 133 20.10 14.69 2.41
CA TRP A 133 19.25 14.19 1.34
C TRP A 133 19.63 14.69 -0.07
N ALA A 134 20.25 15.87 -0.15
CA ALA A 134 20.67 16.42 -1.45
C ALA A 134 21.84 15.65 -2.09
N THR A 135 22.64 14.93 -1.29
CA THR A 135 23.87 14.29 -1.76
C THR A 135 24.06 12.84 -1.32
N THR A 136 23.18 12.33 -0.43
CA THR A 136 23.33 10.96 0.08
C THR A 136 23.15 9.92 -1.03
N THR A 137 23.91 8.84 -0.91
CA THR A 137 23.74 7.61 -1.70
C THR A 137 23.32 6.43 -0.81
N ASN A 138 23.22 6.65 0.50
CA ASN A 138 22.80 5.65 1.47
C ASN A 138 22.16 6.33 2.70
N PRO A 139 20.84 6.48 2.76
CA PRO A 139 20.17 7.13 3.86
C PRO A 139 19.84 6.18 5.02
N TRP A 140 20.08 4.88 4.88
CA TRP A 140 19.52 3.85 5.75
C TRP A 140 20.16 3.78 7.12
N ASN A 141 19.37 3.44 8.13
CA ASN A 141 19.88 2.99 9.40
C ASN A 141 20.78 1.76 9.19
N PRO A 142 22.01 1.75 9.72
CA PRO A 142 22.98 0.68 9.46
C PRO A 142 22.50 -0.72 9.86
N THR A 143 21.61 -0.83 10.86
CA THR A 143 21.12 -2.12 11.36
C THR A 143 19.85 -2.60 10.67
N LEU A 144 19.16 -1.74 9.90
CA LEU A 144 17.89 -2.10 9.24
C LEU A 144 18.03 -3.32 8.33
N LEU A 145 19.06 -3.35 7.48
CA LEU A 145 19.28 -4.47 6.56
C LEU A 145 19.56 -5.78 7.29
N SER A 146 20.33 -5.73 8.40
CA SER A 146 20.61 -6.91 9.21
C SER A 146 19.38 -7.43 9.96
N ASP A 147 18.45 -6.54 10.31
CA ASP A 147 17.18 -6.91 10.93
C ASP A 147 16.18 -7.52 9.93
N LEU A 148 16.19 -7.08 8.68
CA LEU A 148 15.33 -7.58 7.62
C LEU A 148 15.83 -8.91 7.04
N ALA A 149 17.13 -9.06 6.86
CA ALA A 149 17.75 -10.18 6.15
C ALA A 149 17.33 -11.58 6.63
N PRO A 150 17.08 -11.84 7.92
CA PRO A 150 16.70 -13.17 8.39
C PRO A 150 15.30 -13.63 7.96
N TYR A 151 14.40 -12.71 7.57
CA TYR A 151 13.00 -13.09 7.39
C TYR A 151 12.29 -12.48 6.18
N ALA A 152 12.69 -11.27 5.75
CA ALA A 152 11.96 -10.53 4.74
C ALA A 152 12.35 -10.98 3.33
N HIS A 153 11.36 -11.37 2.53
CA HIS A 153 11.50 -11.65 1.11
C HIS A 153 10.78 -10.63 0.22
N VAL A 154 9.88 -9.82 0.80
CA VAL A 154 9.11 -8.77 0.13
C VAL A 154 8.99 -7.59 1.10
N LEU A 155 9.10 -6.36 0.58
CA LEU A 155 8.83 -5.14 1.32
C LEU A 155 7.67 -4.38 0.68
N ARG A 156 6.61 -4.12 1.46
CA ARG A 156 5.43 -3.35 1.06
C ARG A 156 5.49 -1.95 1.66
N PHE A 157 5.26 -0.92 0.84
CA PHE A 157 5.50 0.49 1.17
C PHE A 157 4.22 1.34 1.21
N MET A 158 3.14 0.80 1.75
CA MET A 158 1.81 1.41 1.72
C MET A 158 1.83 2.84 2.30
N ASP A 159 2.26 3.01 3.56
CA ASP A 159 2.27 4.31 4.21
C ASP A 159 3.34 5.26 3.65
N TRP A 160 4.45 4.70 3.19
CA TRP A 160 5.51 5.49 2.56
C TRP A 160 5.06 6.13 1.24
N ASN A 161 3.99 5.63 0.63
CA ASN A 161 3.35 6.22 -0.56
C ASN A 161 2.17 7.13 -0.22
N ARG A 162 1.85 7.32 1.07
CA ARG A 162 0.71 8.12 1.55
C ARG A 162 -0.61 7.69 0.91
N THR A 163 -0.80 6.38 0.74
CA THR A 163 -1.99 5.83 0.07
C THR A 163 -3.28 6.11 0.82
N ASN A 164 -3.23 6.23 2.15
CA ASN A 164 -4.39 6.57 2.99
C ASN A 164 -4.70 8.08 3.02
N ASP A 165 -3.78 8.95 2.56
CA ASP A 165 -3.93 10.40 2.64
C ASP A 165 -4.24 11.06 1.29
N GLN A 166 -4.17 10.33 0.19
CA GLN A 166 -4.44 10.79 -1.18
C GLN A 166 -3.68 12.06 -1.61
N VAL A 167 -2.43 12.21 -1.18
CA VAL A 167 -1.66 13.44 -1.43
C VAL A 167 -0.96 13.51 -2.79
N ALA A 168 -0.84 12.39 -3.52
CA ALA A 168 -0.13 12.32 -4.78
C ALA A 168 -1.04 11.87 -5.93
N GLY A 169 -1.37 12.78 -6.84
CA GLY A 169 -2.07 12.47 -8.10
C GLY A 169 -1.12 12.44 -9.28
N SER A 170 -0.40 13.52 -9.54
CA SER A 170 0.52 13.63 -10.67
C SER A 170 1.94 13.23 -10.33
N TRP A 171 2.69 12.77 -11.33
CA TRP A 171 4.11 12.44 -11.21
C TRP A 171 4.97 13.58 -10.68
N ALA A 172 4.66 14.82 -11.08
CA ALA A 172 5.40 16.01 -10.68
C ALA A 172 5.31 16.33 -9.18
N THR A 173 4.25 15.87 -8.52
CA THR A 173 3.99 16.18 -7.11
C THR A 173 4.41 15.07 -6.14
N ARG A 174 5.01 13.98 -6.64
CA ARG A 174 5.50 12.87 -5.82
C ARG A 174 6.65 13.27 -4.90
N ALA A 175 6.96 12.46 -3.88
CA ALA A 175 8.18 12.59 -3.09
C ALA A 175 9.43 12.55 -3.97
N GLN A 176 10.42 13.40 -3.68
CA GLN A 176 11.66 13.51 -4.43
C GLN A 176 12.84 12.95 -3.64
N PRO A 177 13.82 12.26 -4.27
CA PRO A 177 14.90 11.60 -3.55
C PRO A 177 15.92 12.53 -2.90
N ASN A 178 15.95 13.80 -3.33
CA ASN A 178 16.86 14.82 -2.79
C ASN A 178 16.23 15.65 -1.68
N VAL A 179 15.07 15.24 -1.17
CA VAL A 179 14.31 15.90 -0.08
C VAL A 179 14.02 14.85 0.99
N ALA A 180 14.11 15.26 2.26
CA ALA A 180 13.74 14.41 3.38
C ALA A 180 12.30 13.88 3.23
N PRO A 181 12.02 12.63 3.62
CA PRO A 181 10.65 12.14 3.75
C PRO A 181 9.78 13.08 4.62
N GLY A 182 8.52 13.23 4.24
CA GLY A 182 7.59 14.14 4.91
C GLY A 182 6.18 13.97 4.36
N ASP A 183 5.42 15.05 4.21
CA ASP A 183 4.00 15.04 3.82
C ASP A 183 3.71 14.31 2.50
N ARG A 184 4.71 14.11 1.66
CA ARG A 184 4.59 13.36 0.40
C ARG A 184 5.09 11.91 0.51
N GLY A 185 5.49 11.47 1.71
CA GLY A 185 6.04 10.13 1.94
C GLY A 185 7.51 10.02 1.60
N VAL A 186 7.93 8.82 1.23
CA VAL A 186 9.30 8.45 0.87
C VAL A 186 9.41 8.29 -0.66
N ALA A 187 10.44 8.89 -1.26
CA ALA A 187 10.66 8.77 -2.71
C ALA A 187 10.77 7.31 -3.18
N TYR A 188 10.18 6.99 -4.32
CA TYR A 188 10.23 5.65 -4.91
C TYR A 188 11.66 5.16 -5.13
N GLU A 189 12.57 6.07 -5.44
CA GLU A 189 13.99 5.79 -5.61
C GLU A 189 14.61 5.15 -4.37
N TRP A 190 14.24 5.63 -3.18
CA TRP A 190 14.73 5.07 -1.91
C TRP A 190 14.06 3.74 -1.58
N GLN A 191 12.77 3.58 -1.86
CA GLN A 191 12.09 2.29 -1.69
C GLN A 191 12.74 1.20 -2.55
N ILE A 192 13.05 1.53 -3.81
CA ILE A 192 13.75 0.64 -4.76
C ILE A 192 15.18 0.36 -4.28
N ASP A 193 15.92 1.37 -3.81
CA ASP A 193 17.27 1.20 -3.28
C ASP A 193 17.29 0.26 -2.08
N LEU A 194 16.31 0.37 -1.17
CA LEU A 194 16.19 -0.56 -0.03
C LEU A 194 15.95 -2.00 -0.50
N CYS A 195 15.04 -2.22 -1.43
CA CYS A 195 14.78 -3.55 -1.99
C CYS A 195 16.03 -4.12 -2.67
N ASN A 196 16.77 -3.32 -3.44
CA ASN A 196 18.01 -3.74 -4.06
C ASN A 196 19.07 -4.15 -3.02
N ARG A 197 19.26 -3.36 -1.97
CA ARG A 197 20.23 -3.65 -0.90
C ARG A 197 19.88 -4.85 -0.05
N ALA A 198 18.59 -5.01 0.26
CA ALA A 198 18.08 -6.16 0.99
C ALA A 198 17.93 -7.40 0.12
N HIS A 199 17.99 -7.26 -1.20
CA HIS A 199 17.71 -8.27 -2.22
C HIS A 199 16.35 -8.95 -2.04
N VAL A 200 15.31 -8.14 -1.88
CA VAL A 200 13.92 -8.53 -1.65
C VAL A 200 13.00 -7.98 -2.74
N ASP A 201 11.89 -8.65 -2.99
CA ASP A 201 10.88 -8.21 -3.96
C ASP A 201 10.22 -6.89 -3.50
N TYR A 202 9.84 -6.06 -4.45
CA TYR A 202 9.26 -4.75 -4.23
C TYR A 202 7.74 -4.79 -4.35
N TRP A 203 7.01 -4.41 -3.29
CA TRP A 203 5.54 -4.28 -3.32
C TRP A 203 5.14 -2.81 -3.30
N ILE A 204 4.71 -2.31 -4.44
CA ILE A 204 4.26 -0.94 -4.63
C ILE A 204 2.75 -0.80 -4.41
N ASN A 205 2.35 0.13 -3.55
CA ASN A 205 0.99 0.62 -3.48
C ASN A 205 0.88 1.86 -4.37
N VAL A 206 0.21 1.72 -5.51
CA VAL A 206 0.01 2.85 -6.43
C VAL A 206 -0.99 3.82 -5.81
N PRO A 207 -0.67 5.11 -5.64
CA PRO A 207 -1.57 6.06 -4.99
C PRO A 207 -2.94 6.14 -5.67
N THR A 208 -3.99 6.35 -4.87
CA THR A 208 -5.38 6.37 -5.33
C THR A 208 -5.62 7.33 -6.49
N LEU A 209 -5.03 8.52 -6.41
CA LEU A 209 -5.21 9.59 -7.41
C LEU A 209 -4.16 9.56 -8.53
N ALA A 210 -3.27 8.55 -8.57
CA ALA A 210 -2.28 8.44 -9.63
C ALA A 210 -2.97 8.37 -11.01
N ASP A 211 -2.60 9.29 -11.90
CA ASP A 211 -3.02 9.28 -13.29
C ASP A 211 -2.19 8.28 -14.12
N ASP A 212 -2.54 8.09 -15.38
CA ASP A 212 -1.86 7.12 -16.25
C ASP A 212 -0.41 7.53 -16.58
N ASP A 213 -0.11 8.83 -16.58
CA ASP A 213 1.26 9.35 -16.73
C ASP A 213 2.10 8.97 -15.51
N HIS A 214 1.53 9.13 -14.30
CA HIS A 214 2.18 8.68 -13.06
C HIS A 214 2.47 7.18 -13.09
N VAL A 215 1.48 6.37 -13.42
CA VAL A 215 1.62 4.89 -13.51
C VAL A 215 2.71 4.50 -14.50
N THR A 216 2.72 5.09 -15.67
CA THR A 216 3.71 4.80 -16.71
C THR A 216 5.12 5.19 -16.27
N LYS A 217 5.30 6.39 -15.72
CA LYS A 217 6.60 6.88 -15.23
C LYS A 217 7.11 6.09 -14.03
N LEU A 218 6.20 5.68 -13.13
CA LEU A 218 6.54 4.81 -12.01
C LEU A 218 7.06 3.44 -12.50
N ALA A 219 6.34 2.83 -13.42
CA ALA A 219 6.77 1.56 -14.04
C ALA A 219 8.15 1.70 -14.73
N GLN A 220 8.38 2.79 -15.47
CA GLN A 220 9.68 3.07 -16.10
C GLN A 220 10.79 3.27 -15.08
N LEU A 221 10.53 4.01 -13.98
CA LEU A 221 11.50 4.21 -12.91
C LEU A 221 11.90 2.86 -12.27
N ILE A 222 10.91 2.02 -11.97
CA ILE A 222 11.14 0.69 -11.39
C ILE A 222 11.93 -0.18 -12.38
N GLN A 223 11.57 -0.17 -13.66
CA GLN A 223 12.29 -0.94 -14.68
C GLN A 223 13.76 -0.53 -14.78
N GLN A 224 14.05 0.77 -14.64
CA GLN A 224 15.41 1.32 -14.74
C GLN A 224 16.26 1.06 -13.51
N LYS A 225 15.66 1.00 -12.31
CA LYS A 225 16.39 1.05 -11.05
C LYS A 225 16.33 -0.21 -10.21
N LEU A 226 15.24 -0.97 -10.30
CA LEU A 226 15.10 -2.22 -9.53
C LEU A 226 15.92 -3.32 -10.19
N ASP A 227 16.68 -4.06 -9.37
CA ASP A 227 17.44 -5.23 -9.81
C ASP A 227 16.54 -6.16 -10.66
N PRO A 228 16.99 -6.57 -11.87
CA PRO A 228 16.18 -7.38 -12.76
C PRO A 228 15.84 -8.78 -12.23
N SER A 229 16.53 -9.25 -11.21
CA SER A 229 16.22 -10.50 -10.49
C SER A 229 15.10 -10.37 -9.46
N LEU A 230 14.52 -9.17 -9.25
CA LEU A 230 13.47 -8.93 -8.27
C LEU A 230 12.11 -8.75 -8.95
N ARG A 231 11.05 -9.21 -8.29
CA ARG A 231 9.66 -9.04 -8.71
C ARG A 231 9.08 -7.74 -8.19
N ILE A 232 7.97 -7.36 -8.82
CA ILE A 232 7.21 -6.16 -8.49
C ILE A 232 5.77 -6.62 -8.20
N TYR A 233 5.36 -6.53 -6.94
CA TYR A 233 3.96 -6.69 -6.54
C TYR A 233 3.27 -5.35 -6.75
N ILE A 234 2.20 -5.34 -7.54
CA ILE A 234 1.48 -4.14 -7.92
C ILE A 234 0.11 -4.18 -7.28
N GLU A 235 -0.16 -3.25 -6.39
CA GLU A 235 -1.44 -3.08 -5.71
C GLU A 235 -1.97 -1.66 -5.95
N TYR A 236 -3.25 -1.51 -6.28
CA TYR A 236 -3.88 -0.20 -6.38
C TYR A 236 -4.36 0.26 -5.02
N SER A 237 -3.82 1.39 -4.54
CA SER A 237 -4.18 2.03 -3.28
C SER A 237 -3.92 1.13 -2.05
N ASN A 238 -4.71 1.29 -1.01
CA ASN A 238 -4.75 0.49 0.20
C ASN A 238 -6.18 0.40 0.69
N GLU A 239 -6.64 -0.79 1.09
CA GLU A 239 -7.91 -1.02 1.77
C GLU A 239 -9.09 -0.20 1.20
N VAL A 240 -9.29 -0.21 -0.12
CA VAL A 240 -10.36 0.56 -0.78
C VAL A 240 -11.76 0.11 -0.29
N TRP A 241 -11.85 -1.02 0.36
CA TRP A 241 -13.03 -1.53 1.03
C TRP A 241 -13.33 -0.84 2.38
N ASN A 242 -12.35 -0.14 2.97
CA ASN A 242 -12.43 0.41 4.33
C ASN A 242 -13.03 1.82 4.30
N GLY A 243 -14.32 1.93 4.63
CA GLY A 243 -15.04 3.21 4.66
C GLY A 243 -14.51 4.25 5.64
N GLY A 244 -13.51 3.91 6.47
CA GLY A 244 -12.77 4.86 7.31
C GLY A 244 -11.70 5.65 6.54
N PHE A 245 -11.39 5.25 5.32
CA PHE A 245 -10.37 5.91 4.50
C PHE A 245 -10.97 6.69 3.33
N PRO A 246 -10.37 7.83 2.94
CA PRO A 246 -10.86 8.65 1.83
C PRO A 246 -10.83 7.92 0.48
N GLN A 247 -9.94 6.95 0.27
CA GLN A 247 -9.88 6.16 -0.96
C GLN A 247 -11.12 5.28 -1.17
N ALA A 248 -11.75 4.79 -0.10
CA ALA A 248 -13.01 4.05 -0.21
C ALA A 248 -14.14 4.96 -0.72
N THR A 249 -14.29 6.14 -0.08
CA THR A 249 -15.27 7.15 -0.53
C THR A 249 -14.99 7.59 -1.99
N TYR A 250 -13.72 7.76 -2.36
CA TYR A 250 -13.35 8.09 -3.73
C TYR A 250 -13.79 6.98 -4.70
N ALA A 251 -13.47 5.72 -4.42
CA ALA A 251 -13.85 4.60 -5.27
C ALA A 251 -15.38 4.45 -5.39
N ASP A 252 -16.10 4.62 -4.28
CA ASP A 252 -17.56 4.60 -4.24
C ASP A 252 -18.15 5.66 -5.17
N ASN A 253 -17.67 6.89 -5.09
CA ASN A 253 -18.11 8.01 -5.92
C ASN A 253 -17.80 7.76 -7.41
N GLN A 254 -16.61 7.27 -7.73
CA GLN A 254 -16.22 6.92 -9.11
C GLN A 254 -17.07 5.77 -9.64
N GLY A 255 -17.32 4.74 -8.83
CA GLY A 255 -18.16 3.60 -9.21
C GLY A 255 -19.60 4.00 -9.53
N VAL A 256 -20.16 4.93 -8.73
CA VAL A 256 -21.49 5.49 -9.00
C VAL A 256 -21.48 6.36 -10.27
N ALA A 257 -20.51 7.26 -10.42
CA ALA A 257 -20.39 8.15 -11.57
C ALA A 257 -20.20 7.39 -12.90
N ALA A 258 -19.40 6.33 -12.88
CA ALA A 258 -19.17 5.47 -14.04
C ALA A 258 -20.26 4.41 -14.25
N ASN A 259 -21.31 4.41 -13.42
CA ASN A 259 -22.36 3.40 -13.41
C ASN A 259 -21.83 1.94 -13.42
N MET A 260 -20.81 1.69 -12.59
CA MET A 260 -20.22 0.36 -12.44
C MET A 260 -21.26 -0.66 -11.94
N PRO A 261 -21.11 -1.96 -12.24
CA PRO A 261 -21.99 -3.00 -11.71
C PRO A 261 -21.90 -3.06 -10.18
N GLY A 262 -23.04 -3.23 -9.52
CA GLY A 262 -23.11 -3.32 -8.07
C GLY A 262 -24.50 -3.02 -7.52
N MET A 263 -24.88 -3.71 -6.42
CA MET A 263 -26.18 -3.58 -5.81
C MET A 263 -26.35 -2.24 -5.06
N ASN A 264 -25.30 -1.68 -4.56
CA ASN A 264 -25.26 -0.40 -3.85
C ASN A 264 -23.96 0.34 -4.14
N GLN A 265 -23.76 1.49 -3.50
CA GLN A 265 -22.60 2.34 -3.70
C GLN A 265 -21.27 1.62 -3.45
N SER A 266 -21.14 0.90 -2.35
CA SER A 266 -19.88 0.20 -2.01
C SER A 266 -19.55 -0.91 -3.00
N TYR A 267 -20.52 -1.68 -3.48
CA TYR A 267 -20.30 -2.69 -4.52
C TYR A 267 -19.89 -2.06 -5.85
N LYS A 268 -20.46 -0.91 -6.20
CA LYS A 268 -20.01 -0.12 -7.36
C LYS A 268 -18.58 0.40 -7.18
N GLY A 269 -18.22 0.81 -5.96
CA GLY A 269 -16.87 1.22 -5.57
C GLY A 269 -15.86 0.07 -5.69
N TRP A 270 -16.24 -1.15 -5.29
CA TRP A 270 -15.38 -2.34 -5.45
C TRP A 270 -15.21 -2.74 -6.92
N ALA A 271 -16.23 -2.58 -7.75
CA ALA A 271 -16.10 -2.78 -9.19
C ALA A 271 -15.18 -1.72 -9.82
N TRP A 272 -15.26 -0.45 -9.37
CA TRP A 272 -14.32 0.61 -9.76
C TRP A 272 -12.89 0.28 -9.32
N TYR A 273 -12.70 -0.22 -8.12
CA TYR A 273 -11.40 -0.66 -7.62
C TYR A 273 -10.76 -1.67 -8.58
N VAL A 274 -11.51 -2.71 -8.97
CA VAL A 274 -11.02 -3.72 -9.93
C VAL A 274 -10.73 -3.09 -11.29
N PHE A 275 -11.63 -2.23 -11.79
CA PHE A 275 -11.44 -1.51 -13.07
C PHE A 275 -10.15 -0.69 -13.08
N ARG A 276 -9.90 0.11 -12.01
CA ARG A 276 -8.69 0.94 -11.94
C ARG A 276 -7.43 0.09 -11.76
N ALA A 277 -7.49 -0.95 -10.94
CA ALA A 277 -6.37 -1.89 -10.78
C ALA A 277 -5.97 -2.52 -12.12
N VAL A 278 -6.94 -2.95 -12.93
CA VAL A 278 -6.70 -3.50 -14.29
C VAL A 278 -5.98 -2.49 -15.17
N GLN A 279 -6.39 -1.22 -15.19
CA GLN A 279 -5.71 -0.17 -15.96
C GLN A 279 -4.26 0.03 -15.51
N ILE A 280 -4.01 -0.01 -14.20
CA ILE A 280 -2.67 0.10 -13.64
C ILE A 280 -1.81 -1.10 -14.07
N PHE A 281 -2.35 -2.32 -14.01
CA PHE A 281 -1.64 -3.52 -14.47
C PHE A 281 -1.23 -3.40 -15.94
N GLN A 282 -2.14 -2.93 -16.78
CA GLN A 282 -1.87 -2.67 -18.20
C GLN A 282 -0.80 -1.60 -18.40
N GLY A 283 -0.79 -0.55 -17.59
CA GLY A 283 0.27 0.47 -17.61
C GLY A 283 1.65 -0.11 -17.30
N PHE A 284 1.75 -0.99 -16.30
CA PHE A 284 2.99 -1.72 -16.00
C PHE A 284 3.36 -2.71 -17.11
N GLU A 285 2.39 -3.45 -17.65
CA GLU A 285 2.63 -4.37 -18.77
C GLU A 285 3.08 -3.64 -20.04
N GLY A 286 2.63 -2.40 -20.26
CA GLY A 286 3.10 -1.55 -21.35
C GLY A 286 4.61 -1.25 -21.27
N VAL A 287 5.19 -1.25 -20.07
CA VAL A 287 6.62 -1.01 -19.83
C VAL A 287 7.42 -2.32 -19.76
N PHE A 288 6.92 -3.31 -19.03
CA PHE A 288 7.64 -4.57 -18.76
C PHE A 288 7.38 -5.68 -19.79
N GLY A 289 6.40 -5.49 -20.64
CA GLY A 289 5.85 -6.50 -21.54
C GLY A 289 4.71 -7.29 -20.89
N LYS A 290 3.73 -7.66 -21.72
CA LYS A 290 2.60 -8.46 -21.27
C LYS A 290 3.07 -9.81 -20.72
N ASN A 291 2.48 -10.22 -19.59
CA ASN A 291 2.84 -11.44 -18.87
C ASN A 291 4.32 -11.51 -18.41
N SER A 292 4.97 -10.37 -18.20
CA SER A 292 6.32 -10.36 -17.64
C SER A 292 6.35 -11.14 -16.31
N PRO A 293 7.28 -12.10 -16.13
CA PRO A 293 7.39 -12.87 -14.88
C PRO A 293 7.81 -12.02 -13.68
N ARG A 294 8.23 -10.78 -13.93
CA ARG A 294 8.57 -9.82 -12.88
C ARG A 294 7.35 -9.17 -12.25
N LEU A 295 6.19 -9.14 -12.94
CA LEU A 295 4.99 -8.49 -12.46
C LEU A 295 4.11 -9.47 -11.68
N VAL A 296 3.75 -9.11 -10.46
CA VAL A 296 2.75 -9.79 -9.63
C VAL A 296 1.58 -8.83 -9.44
N LYS A 297 0.52 -9.04 -10.19
CA LYS A 297 -0.70 -8.23 -10.18
C LYS A 297 -1.58 -8.68 -9.02
N VAL A 298 -1.82 -7.81 -8.03
CA VAL A 298 -2.50 -8.14 -6.77
C VAL A 298 -3.82 -7.40 -6.67
N LEU A 299 -4.90 -8.13 -6.43
CA LEU A 299 -6.12 -7.56 -5.85
C LEU A 299 -6.19 -7.89 -4.36
N SER A 300 -6.71 -6.95 -3.58
CA SER A 300 -6.80 -7.07 -2.12
C SER A 300 -8.21 -6.83 -1.61
N GLY A 301 -8.56 -7.46 -0.49
CA GLY A 301 -9.86 -7.32 0.15
C GLY A 301 -9.82 -7.55 1.65
N GLN A 302 -10.96 -7.27 2.30
CA GLN A 302 -11.12 -7.41 3.74
C GLN A 302 -11.14 -8.88 4.17
N ALA A 303 -10.28 -9.28 5.10
CA ALA A 303 -10.24 -10.64 5.62
C ALA A 303 -11.56 -11.06 6.29
N GLY A 304 -12.11 -10.22 7.16
CA GLY A 304 -13.32 -10.52 7.93
C GLY A 304 -14.63 -10.35 7.18
N TYR A 305 -14.62 -9.91 5.90
CA TYR A 305 -15.86 -9.81 5.12
C TYR A 305 -16.20 -11.15 4.48
N THR A 306 -17.15 -11.85 5.09
CA THR A 306 -17.63 -13.17 4.64
C THR A 306 -19.00 -13.10 3.96
N GLY A 307 -19.44 -11.88 3.61
CA GLY A 307 -20.76 -11.64 3.02
C GLY A 307 -21.78 -11.12 4.02
N ASP A 308 -22.96 -10.82 3.52
CA ASP A 308 -24.14 -10.39 4.29
C ASP A 308 -25.36 -11.26 3.94
N ALA A 309 -26.53 -10.94 4.51
CA ALA A 309 -27.77 -11.70 4.26
C ALA A 309 -28.20 -11.72 2.79
N THR A 310 -27.79 -10.72 2.01
CA THR A 310 -28.14 -10.59 0.58
C THR A 310 -27.06 -11.17 -0.35
N ASN A 311 -25.82 -11.21 0.14
CA ASN A 311 -24.67 -11.78 -0.59
C ASN A 311 -23.75 -12.52 0.39
N PRO A 312 -24.03 -13.80 0.69
CA PRO A 312 -23.25 -14.59 1.64
C PRO A 312 -21.94 -15.11 1.03
N ALA A 313 -21.18 -14.24 0.40
CA ALA A 313 -19.91 -14.59 -0.20
C ALA A 313 -18.81 -13.63 0.28
N PRO A 314 -17.55 -14.09 0.44
CA PRO A 314 -16.45 -13.20 0.78
C PRO A 314 -16.20 -12.18 -0.34
N VAL A 315 -15.61 -11.04 -0.01
CA VAL A 315 -15.34 -9.96 -0.96
C VAL A 315 -14.53 -10.44 -2.18
N CYS A 316 -13.72 -11.46 -2.01
CA CYS A 316 -13.00 -12.16 -3.08
C CYS A 316 -13.92 -12.60 -4.23
N ALA A 317 -15.10 -13.18 -3.92
CA ALA A 317 -16.04 -13.62 -4.94
C ALA A 317 -16.55 -12.45 -5.78
N TRP A 318 -16.82 -11.30 -5.13
CA TRP A 318 -17.24 -10.08 -5.83
C TRP A 318 -16.13 -9.50 -6.70
N HIS A 319 -14.90 -9.47 -6.23
CA HIS A 319 -13.77 -9.00 -7.02
C HIS A 319 -13.50 -9.92 -8.23
N LEU A 320 -13.61 -11.24 -8.08
CA LEU A 320 -13.48 -12.18 -9.19
C LEU A 320 -14.63 -12.04 -10.18
N GLN A 321 -15.86 -11.81 -9.72
CA GLN A 321 -17.00 -11.52 -10.61
C GLN A 321 -16.76 -10.22 -11.38
N SER A 322 -16.31 -9.16 -10.73
CA SER A 322 -15.95 -7.90 -11.37
C SER A 322 -14.83 -8.07 -12.39
N LEU A 323 -13.82 -8.87 -12.07
CA LEU A 323 -12.71 -9.18 -12.98
C LEU A 323 -13.19 -9.96 -14.23
N ALA A 324 -14.24 -10.76 -14.12
CA ALA A 324 -14.84 -11.47 -15.23
C ALA A 324 -15.79 -10.61 -16.07
N ASP A 325 -16.28 -9.49 -15.54
CA ASP A 325 -17.22 -8.58 -16.19
C ASP A 325 -16.52 -7.75 -17.27
N LYS A 326 -17.04 -7.79 -18.50
CA LYS A 326 -16.45 -7.07 -19.63
C LYS A 326 -16.63 -5.55 -19.56
N THR A 327 -17.52 -5.04 -18.75
CA THR A 327 -17.63 -3.59 -18.48
C THR A 327 -16.56 -3.09 -17.50
N VAL A 328 -16.09 -3.97 -16.64
CA VAL A 328 -15.03 -3.69 -15.66
C VAL A 328 -13.65 -4.03 -16.22
N ASN A 329 -13.54 -5.15 -16.93
CA ASN A 329 -12.30 -5.68 -17.48
C ASN A 329 -12.48 -6.06 -18.97
N PRO A 330 -12.57 -5.06 -19.87
CA PRO A 330 -12.87 -5.31 -21.27
C PRO A 330 -11.83 -6.16 -22.00
N GLN A 331 -10.57 -6.07 -21.59
CA GLN A 331 -9.46 -6.79 -22.21
C GLN A 331 -9.22 -8.19 -21.62
N GLY A 332 -9.91 -8.55 -20.54
CA GLY A 332 -9.77 -9.85 -19.90
C GLY A 332 -8.42 -9.98 -19.16
N GLU A 333 -7.99 -8.91 -18.49
CA GLU A 333 -6.78 -8.92 -17.69
C GLU A 333 -6.90 -9.93 -16.53
N THR A 334 -5.76 -10.51 -16.12
CA THR A 334 -5.69 -11.50 -15.06
C THR A 334 -4.89 -10.99 -13.88
N ILE A 335 -5.06 -11.62 -12.72
CA ILE A 335 -4.26 -11.35 -11.52
C ILE A 335 -3.36 -12.54 -11.18
N ASN A 336 -2.27 -12.25 -10.46
CA ASN A 336 -1.29 -13.26 -10.05
C ASN A 336 -1.45 -13.67 -8.59
N ALA A 337 -2.14 -12.86 -7.78
CA ALA A 337 -2.42 -13.15 -6.38
C ALA A 337 -3.66 -12.37 -5.89
N TYR A 338 -4.32 -12.92 -4.88
CA TYR A 338 -5.33 -12.24 -4.10
C TYR A 338 -4.85 -12.10 -2.66
N ALA A 339 -4.98 -10.91 -2.08
CA ALA A 339 -4.41 -10.59 -0.77
C ALA A 339 -5.47 -10.18 0.27
N ILE A 340 -5.28 -10.60 1.51
CA ILE A 340 -6.09 -10.19 2.66
C ILE A 340 -5.19 -9.81 3.83
N ALA A 341 -5.75 -9.19 4.88
CA ALA A 341 -5.02 -8.81 6.09
C ALA A 341 -5.59 -9.54 7.33
N PRO A 342 -5.07 -10.72 7.68
CA PRO A 342 -5.48 -11.42 8.89
C PRO A 342 -4.77 -10.83 10.12
N TYR A 343 -5.55 -10.18 10.99
CA TYR A 343 -5.09 -9.62 12.25
C TYR A 343 -5.72 -10.37 13.43
N PHE A 344 -4.92 -11.06 14.24
CA PHE A 344 -5.41 -11.62 15.49
C PHE A 344 -5.42 -10.56 16.60
N GLY A 345 -6.61 -10.27 17.10
CA GLY A 345 -6.89 -9.13 17.97
C GLY A 345 -7.17 -9.47 19.42
N GLY A 346 -6.70 -8.60 20.34
CA GLY A 346 -6.98 -8.77 21.75
C GLY A 346 -6.19 -7.81 22.65
N THR A 347 -6.68 -7.61 23.88
CA THR A 347 -6.04 -6.72 24.86
C THR A 347 -5.11 -7.46 25.83
N THR A 348 -5.01 -8.78 25.70
CA THR A 348 -4.12 -9.66 26.46
C THR A 348 -3.62 -10.80 25.57
N THR A 349 -2.54 -11.45 25.93
CA THR A 349 -2.01 -12.61 25.21
C THR A 349 -2.99 -13.78 25.15
N SER A 350 -3.80 -13.97 26.20
CA SER A 350 -4.89 -14.98 26.21
C SER A 350 -6.00 -14.64 25.21
N ALA A 351 -6.40 -13.37 25.11
CA ALA A 351 -7.40 -12.92 24.13
C ALA A 351 -6.88 -13.04 22.70
N LEU A 352 -5.62 -12.69 22.47
CA LEU A 352 -4.92 -12.87 21.20
C LEU A 352 -4.90 -14.34 20.79
N SER A 353 -4.55 -15.26 21.70
CA SER A 353 -4.57 -16.70 21.45
C SER A 353 -5.97 -17.22 21.08
N ALA A 354 -6.99 -16.71 21.73
CA ALA A 354 -8.37 -17.10 21.47
C ALA A 354 -8.92 -16.58 20.13
N ASP A 355 -8.33 -15.54 19.55
CA ASP A 355 -8.76 -14.96 18.28
C ASP A 355 -8.10 -15.60 17.03
N ILE A 356 -6.97 -16.30 17.17
CA ILE A 356 -6.27 -16.97 16.06
C ILE A 356 -7.19 -17.90 15.25
N PRO A 357 -8.04 -18.76 15.86
CA PRO A 357 -8.97 -19.59 15.10
C PRO A 357 -10.01 -18.80 14.29
N THR A 358 -10.42 -17.61 14.75
CA THR A 358 -11.32 -16.73 14.01
C THR A 358 -10.65 -16.26 12.72
N GLU A 359 -9.40 -15.80 12.81
CA GLU A 359 -8.63 -15.35 11.64
C GLU A 359 -8.37 -16.51 10.68
N ALA A 360 -8.05 -17.72 11.18
CA ALA A 360 -7.93 -18.92 10.37
C ALA A 360 -9.21 -19.23 9.59
N THR A 361 -10.39 -19.01 10.20
CA THR A 361 -11.68 -19.18 9.52
C THR A 361 -11.86 -18.17 8.37
N TYR A 362 -11.46 -16.92 8.56
CA TYR A 362 -11.49 -15.92 7.48
C TYR A 362 -10.57 -16.32 6.32
N VAL A 363 -9.35 -16.75 6.62
CA VAL A 363 -8.42 -17.27 5.61
C VAL A 363 -9.03 -18.45 4.85
N GLN A 364 -9.63 -19.44 5.55
CA GLN A 364 -10.28 -20.59 4.91
C GLN A 364 -11.41 -20.18 3.97
N ASN A 365 -12.21 -19.18 4.31
CA ASN A 365 -13.31 -18.68 3.47
C ASN A 365 -12.75 -18.08 2.16
N HIS A 366 -11.66 -17.31 2.22
CA HIS A 366 -11.01 -16.76 1.04
C HIS A 366 -10.28 -17.83 0.22
N ALA A 367 -9.62 -18.78 0.87
CA ALA A 367 -9.00 -19.91 0.18
C ALA A 367 -10.04 -20.76 -0.55
N ALA A 368 -11.21 -20.99 0.05
CA ALA A 368 -12.34 -21.66 -0.60
C ALA A 368 -12.87 -20.88 -1.81
N CYS A 369 -12.96 -19.54 -1.72
CA CYS A 369 -13.35 -18.67 -2.83
C CYS A 369 -12.38 -18.79 -4.02
N LEU A 370 -11.08 -18.91 -3.77
CA LEU A 370 -10.04 -18.99 -4.80
C LEU A 370 -9.81 -20.41 -5.33
N LYS A 371 -10.46 -21.42 -4.72
CA LYS A 371 -10.27 -22.83 -5.11
C LYS A 371 -10.58 -23.06 -6.58
N GLY A 372 -9.64 -23.65 -7.30
CA GLY A 372 -9.77 -23.97 -8.72
C GLY A 372 -9.46 -22.82 -9.67
N THR A 373 -9.19 -21.60 -9.18
CA THR A 373 -8.81 -20.47 -10.02
C THR A 373 -7.33 -20.45 -10.39
N GLY A 374 -6.48 -21.14 -9.63
CA GLY A 374 -5.02 -21.05 -9.74
C GLY A 374 -4.43 -19.77 -9.13
N ILE A 375 -5.24 -18.91 -8.54
CA ILE A 375 -4.82 -17.67 -7.89
C ILE A 375 -4.45 -17.97 -6.42
N PRO A 376 -3.20 -17.75 -5.99
CA PRO A 376 -2.80 -17.94 -4.61
C PRO A 376 -3.41 -16.86 -3.69
N LEU A 377 -3.77 -17.29 -2.47
CA LEU A 377 -4.12 -16.39 -1.38
C LEU A 377 -2.86 -16.00 -0.63
N ILE A 378 -2.58 -14.69 -0.56
CA ILE A 378 -1.43 -14.11 0.14
C ILE A 378 -1.90 -13.06 1.15
N SER A 379 -0.98 -12.48 1.92
CA SER A 379 -1.32 -11.39 2.83
C SER A 379 -0.64 -10.10 2.40
N TYR A 380 -1.42 -9.01 2.30
CA TYR A 380 -0.86 -7.68 2.09
C TYR A 380 -0.33 -7.07 3.39
N GLU A 381 -0.94 -7.37 4.51
CA GLU A 381 -0.48 -7.05 5.88
C GLU A 381 -1.17 -7.98 6.88
N GLY A 382 -0.73 -7.97 8.13
CA GLY A 382 -1.34 -8.76 9.19
C GLY A 382 -0.42 -8.94 10.38
N GLY A 383 -0.89 -9.66 11.37
CA GLY A 383 -0.17 -9.91 12.62
C GLY A 383 -0.99 -9.59 13.85
N GLN A 384 -0.33 -9.27 14.96
CA GLN A 384 -0.99 -8.94 16.20
C GLN A 384 -1.65 -7.56 16.16
N ASP A 385 -2.89 -7.46 16.64
CA ASP A 385 -3.59 -6.20 16.91
C ASP A 385 -4.02 -6.13 18.39
N SER A 386 -3.27 -5.39 19.19
CA SER A 386 -3.63 -5.10 20.59
C SER A 386 -3.68 -3.60 20.88
N TYR A 387 -3.91 -2.79 19.86
CA TYR A 387 -3.97 -1.32 20.01
C TYR A 387 -4.97 -0.86 21.07
N ALA A 388 -6.09 -1.55 21.23
CA ALA A 388 -7.10 -1.25 22.26
C ALA A 388 -6.67 -1.64 23.69
N ALA A 389 -5.51 -2.28 23.88
CA ALA A 389 -5.01 -2.61 25.21
C ALA A 389 -4.56 -1.33 25.95
N PRO A 390 -4.75 -1.25 27.28
CA PRO A 390 -4.26 -0.13 28.08
C PRO A 390 -2.75 0.12 27.94
N SER A 391 -1.99 -0.93 27.63
CA SER A 391 -0.58 -0.86 27.24
C SER A 391 -0.33 -1.87 26.13
N CYS A 392 -0.53 -1.44 24.88
CA CYS A 392 -0.31 -2.30 23.71
C CYS A 392 1.17 -2.71 23.57
N SER A 393 2.11 -1.85 23.95
CA SER A 393 3.54 -2.16 23.94
C SER A 393 3.87 -3.27 24.94
N ALA A 394 3.27 -3.28 26.13
CA ALA A 394 3.47 -4.36 27.09
C ALA A 394 2.96 -5.71 26.58
N VAL A 395 1.83 -5.71 25.86
CA VAL A 395 1.33 -6.93 25.19
C VAL A 395 2.27 -7.36 24.08
N ALA A 396 2.74 -6.40 23.25
CA ALA A 396 3.63 -6.68 22.12
C ALA A 396 5.00 -7.26 22.56
N THR A 397 5.46 -6.92 23.75
CA THR A 397 6.75 -7.38 24.32
C THR A 397 6.60 -8.53 25.32
N ASP A 398 5.39 -9.03 25.55
CA ASP A 398 5.16 -10.20 26.41
C ASP A 398 5.88 -11.43 25.82
N PRO A 399 6.70 -12.17 26.61
CA PRO A 399 7.41 -13.35 26.12
C PRO A 399 6.52 -14.43 25.49
N ALA A 400 5.25 -14.51 25.89
CA ALA A 400 4.27 -15.42 25.28
C ALA A 400 4.05 -15.17 23.79
N MET A 401 4.32 -13.96 23.31
CA MET A 401 4.19 -13.60 21.88
C MET A 401 5.08 -14.44 20.98
N THR A 402 6.21 -14.96 21.46
CA THR A 402 7.07 -15.87 20.69
C THR A 402 6.30 -17.11 20.23
N ASN A 403 5.61 -17.78 21.14
CA ASN A 403 4.83 -18.97 20.80
C ASN A 403 3.51 -18.60 20.08
N LEU A 404 2.91 -17.48 20.41
CA LEU A 404 1.70 -17.01 19.71
C LEU A 404 1.96 -16.76 18.23
N TYR A 405 3.10 -16.15 17.89
CA TYR A 405 3.47 -15.93 16.48
C TYR A 405 3.71 -17.25 15.73
N VAL A 406 4.39 -18.22 16.32
CA VAL A 406 4.55 -19.56 15.72
C VAL A 406 3.18 -20.20 15.50
N THR A 407 2.28 -20.15 16.49
CA THR A 407 0.93 -20.70 16.40
C THR A 407 0.11 -19.98 15.31
N PHE A 408 0.17 -18.67 15.28
CA PHE A 408 -0.54 -17.85 14.30
C PHE A 408 -0.09 -18.16 12.87
N LEU A 409 1.21 -18.12 12.58
CA LEU A 409 1.75 -18.39 11.24
C LEU A 409 1.40 -19.81 10.77
N ASN A 410 1.51 -20.82 11.66
CA ASN A 410 1.06 -22.19 11.36
C ASN A 410 -0.42 -22.25 11.04
N SER A 411 -1.26 -21.51 11.77
CA SER A 411 -2.71 -21.47 11.54
C SER A 411 -3.06 -20.82 10.21
N MET A 412 -2.39 -19.74 9.82
CA MET A 412 -2.59 -19.09 8.52
C MET A 412 -2.19 -20.02 7.36
N MET A 413 -1.04 -20.66 7.47
CA MET A 413 -0.57 -21.64 6.48
C MET A 413 -1.54 -22.83 6.38
N ALA A 414 -1.95 -23.41 7.49
CA ALA A 414 -2.88 -24.54 7.53
C ALA A 414 -4.27 -24.19 7.00
N ALA A 415 -4.69 -22.90 7.14
CA ALA A 415 -5.94 -22.40 6.62
C ALA A 415 -5.95 -22.20 5.09
N GLY A 416 -4.79 -22.36 4.41
CA GLY A 416 -4.68 -22.28 2.95
C GLY A 416 -4.06 -20.99 2.43
N MET A 417 -3.45 -20.18 3.29
CA MET A 417 -2.66 -19.04 2.85
C MET A 417 -1.29 -19.51 2.37
N SER A 418 -0.83 -18.92 1.29
CA SER A 418 0.56 -19.03 0.81
C SER A 418 1.32 -17.73 1.06
N GLY A 419 2.60 -17.65 0.68
CA GLY A 419 3.38 -16.43 0.83
C GLY A 419 3.29 -15.50 -0.37
N PRO A 420 3.62 -14.21 -0.17
CA PRO A 420 4.10 -13.66 1.10
C PRO A 420 3.00 -13.46 2.15
N PHE A 421 3.37 -13.63 3.42
CA PHE A 421 2.67 -13.05 4.55
C PHE A 421 3.42 -11.78 4.98
N ASN A 422 2.87 -10.61 4.67
CA ASN A 422 3.49 -9.34 5.05
C ASN A 422 3.13 -8.96 6.47
N GLN A 423 4.12 -8.99 7.34
CA GLN A 423 3.95 -8.54 8.72
C GLN A 423 3.71 -7.02 8.78
N TYR A 424 2.66 -6.59 9.41
CA TYR A 424 2.42 -5.20 9.78
C TYR A 424 2.81 -5.00 11.23
N THR A 425 3.93 -4.35 11.54
CA THR A 425 4.99 -3.81 10.70
C THR A 425 6.35 -4.38 11.12
N HIS A 426 7.46 -3.98 10.49
CA HIS A 426 8.82 -4.34 10.94
C HIS A 426 9.11 -3.78 12.34
N VAL A 427 8.92 -2.46 12.52
CA VAL A 427 9.09 -1.76 13.81
C VAL A 427 7.87 -0.92 14.15
N GLY A 428 7.64 -0.69 15.42
CA GLY A 428 6.53 0.15 15.89
C GLY A 428 5.90 -0.38 17.18
N SER A 429 5.39 0.51 18.01
CA SER A 429 5.05 0.26 19.41
C SER A 429 4.05 -0.87 19.66
N CYS A 430 3.03 -1.04 18.81
CA CYS A 430 1.98 -2.04 19.02
C CYS A 430 2.06 -3.18 18.02
N TRP A 431 2.33 -2.89 16.77
CA TRP A 431 2.28 -3.85 15.67
C TRP A 431 3.65 -4.39 15.24
N GLY A 432 4.73 -3.65 15.48
CA GLY A 432 6.08 -4.00 15.06
C GLY A 432 6.53 -5.37 15.57
N LEU A 433 7.28 -6.10 14.75
CA LEU A 433 8.02 -7.28 15.20
C LEU A 433 9.05 -6.90 16.26
N LYS A 434 9.63 -5.72 16.14
CA LYS A 434 10.53 -5.07 17.09
C LYS A 434 9.95 -3.73 17.55
N MET A 435 10.36 -3.24 18.70
CA MET A 435 10.01 -1.91 19.18
C MET A 435 10.80 -0.83 18.44
N ALA A 436 12.07 -1.11 18.15
CA ALA A 436 12.97 -0.27 17.36
C ALA A 436 13.94 -1.13 16.55
N THR A 437 14.46 -0.57 15.45
CA THR A 437 15.52 -1.18 14.65
C THR A 437 16.78 -1.34 15.51
N GLY A 438 17.35 -2.54 15.49
CA GLY A 438 18.52 -2.89 16.29
C GLY A 438 18.22 -3.42 17.70
N ASP A 439 16.94 -3.47 18.11
CA ASP A 439 16.56 -4.16 19.35
C ASP A 439 17.04 -5.61 19.30
N SER A 440 17.50 -6.10 20.46
CA SER A 440 17.93 -7.49 20.56
C SER A 440 16.76 -8.45 20.33
N ASN A 441 17.04 -9.62 19.78
CA ASN A 441 16.01 -10.65 19.57
C ASN A 441 15.38 -11.11 20.89
N ALA A 442 16.13 -11.10 21.98
CA ALA A 442 15.63 -11.44 23.32
C ALA A 442 14.55 -10.46 23.82
N ASN A 443 14.61 -9.20 23.38
CA ASN A 443 13.63 -8.17 23.74
C ASN A 443 12.52 -8.02 22.69
N SER A 444 12.52 -8.85 21.66
CA SER A 444 11.62 -8.80 20.50
C SER A 444 10.90 -10.13 20.31
N PRO A 445 9.96 -10.52 21.21
CA PRO A 445 9.39 -11.87 21.23
C PRO A 445 8.62 -12.21 19.94
N LYS A 446 7.97 -11.24 19.29
CA LYS A 446 7.31 -11.45 18.00
C LYS A 446 8.32 -11.77 16.89
N TYR A 447 9.40 -11.00 16.82
CA TYR A 447 10.50 -11.25 15.89
C TYR A 447 11.13 -12.64 16.13
N GLN A 448 11.39 -12.99 17.40
CA GLN A 448 11.87 -14.33 17.74
C GLN A 448 10.90 -15.42 17.34
N GLY A 449 9.59 -15.20 17.47
CA GLY A 449 8.55 -16.11 16.99
C GLY A 449 8.60 -16.35 15.50
N VAL A 450 8.81 -15.29 14.71
CA VAL A 450 9.02 -15.39 13.25
C VAL A 450 10.28 -16.19 12.93
N LEU A 451 11.41 -15.92 13.60
CA LEU A 451 12.67 -16.67 13.38
C LEU A 451 12.52 -18.14 13.74
N ASN A 452 11.85 -18.47 14.85
CA ASN A 452 11.59 -19.85 15.26
C ASN A 452 10.71 -20.58 14.24
N TRP A 453 9.71 -19.88 13.70
CA TRP A 453 8.84 -20.43 12.67
C TRP A 453 9.64 -20.73 11.40
N LEU A 454 10.48 -19.80 10.94
CA LEU A 454 11.34 -19.99 9.76
C LEU A 454 12.33 -21.14 9.93
N ALA A 455 12.93 -21.28 11.11
CA ALA A 455 13.83 -22.40 11.41
C ALA A 455 13.14 -23.78 11.33
N ALA A 456 11.83 -23.82 11.59
CA ALA A 456 11.01 -25.03 11.47
C ALA A 456 10.47 -25.27 10.04
N HIS A 457 10.54 -24.27 9.15
CA HIS A 457 10.01 -24.29 7.78
C HIS A 457 11.06 -23.76 6.77
N PRO A 458 12.18 -24.44 6.55
CA PRO A 458 13.29 -24.00 5.70
C PRO A 458 12.96 -23.92 4.20
#